data_6910e724f36b83a500be747f12dc95f7
#
_entry.id   6910e724f36b83a500be747f12dc95f7
#
_cell.length_a   1.000
_cell.length_b   1.000
_cell.length_c   1.000
_cell.angle_alpha   90.00
_cell.angle_beta   90.00
_cell.angle_gamma   90.00
#
_symmetry.space_group_name_H-M   'P 1'
#
loop_
_entity.id
_entity.type
_entity.pdbx_description
1 polymer ?
#
loop_
_entity_poly.entity_id
_entity_poly.type
_entity_poly.pdbx_seq_one_letter_code
_entity_poly.pdbx_strand_id
1 'polypeptide(L)'
;VNRTLTLSLFLIFELFCFQANAQKVIKLSPNETKLLSNNTFWTLNATCIVQSIHPKNSQIKINVLKNSGIINGKRLSTGQGTLIQVKSNSTLSVSAESGTQINLINLGTDELQAVCST
;
A
#
# COMPACT_ATOMS: atom_id res chain seq x y z
N VAL A 1 -18.94 17.95 -33.46
CA VAL A 1 -18.19 18.96 -32.75
C VAL A 1 -18.63 19.03 -31.31
N ASN A 2 -19.88 19.29 -31.07
CA ASN A 2 -20.39 19.35 -29.69
C ASN A 2 -20.28 18.01 -29.01
N ARG A 3 -20.33 16.95 -29.76
CA ARG A 3 -20.26 15.62 -29.21
C ARG A 3 -18.92 15.35 -28.52
N THR A 4 -17.87 15.91 -29.08
CA THR A 4 -16.55 15.74 -28.50
C THR A 4 -16.49 16.31 -27.10
N LEU A 5 -17.03 17.49 -26.91
CA LEU A 5 -17.05 18.12 -25.60
C LEU A 5 -17.87 17.32 -24.60
N THR A 6 -18.99 16.78 -25.05
CA THR A 6 -19.83 15.99 -24.18
C THR A 6 -19.09 14.76 -23.66
N LEU A 7 -18.36 14.10 -24.55
CA LEU A 7 -17.60 12.92 -24.14
C LEU A 7 -16.54 13.26 -23.11
N SER A 8 -15.90 14.40 -23.28
CA SER A 8 -14.88 14.82 -22.31
C SER A 8 -15.48 15.00 -20.93
N LEU A 9 -16.66 15.56 -20.86
CA LEU A 9 -17.31 15.74 -19.56
C LEU A 9 -17.63 14.44 -18.89
N PHE A 10 -18.06 13.45 -19.62
CA PHE A 10 -18.33 12.15 -19.04
C PHE A 10 -17.10 11.53 -18.42
N LEU A 11 -15.99 11.64 -19.11
CA LEU A 11 -14.75 11.09 -18.58
C LEU A 11 -14.39 11.73 -17.26
N ILE A 12 -14.61 13.01 -17.12
CA ILE A 12 -14.32 13.71 -15.89
C ILE A 12 -15.16 13.18 -14.74
N PHE A 13 -16.44 12.97 -14.97
CA PHE A 13 -17.32 12.44 -13.94
C PHE A 13 -16.88 11.08 -13.46
N GLU A 14 -16.47 10.24 -14.38
CA GLU A 14 -16.03 8.91 -14.01
C GLU A 14 -14.83 8.95 -13.08
N LEU A 15 -13.94 9.88 -13.34
CA LEU A 15 -12.77 10.03 -12.47
C LEU A 15 -13.16 10.39 -11.05
N PHE A 16 -14.14 11.26 -10.88
CA PHE A 16 -14.59 11.61 -9.54
C PHE A 16 -15.15 10.42 -8.80
N CYS A 17 -15.91 9.61 -9.47
CA CYS A 17 -16.51 8.45 -8.84
C CYS A 17 -15.44 7.51 -8.30
N PHE A 18 -14.35 7.36 -9.03
CA PHE A 18 -13.28 6.47 -8.62
C PHE A 18 -12.52 6.98 -7.42
N GLN A 19 -12.43 8.28 -7.26
CA GLN A 19 -11.67 8.84 -6.13
C GLN A 19 -12.29 8.47 -4.80
N ALA A 20 -13.60 8.25 -4.76
CA ALA A 20 -14.26 7.87 -3.52
C ALA A 20 -13.83 6.49 -3.03
N ASN A 21 -13.37 5.63 -3.94
CA ASN A 21 -12.99 4.26 -3.62
C ASN A 21 -11.56 4.02 -4.08
N ALA A 22 -10.63 4.78 -3.55
CA ALA A 22 -9.25 4.70 -3.97
C ALA A 22 -8.65 3.35 -3.63
N GLN A 23 -8.19 2.66 -4.64
CA GLN A 23 -7.41 1.43 -4.50
C GLN A 23 -6.08 1.61 -5.18
N LYS A 24 -5.08 0.98 -4.61
CA LYS A 24 -3.75 1.01 -5.19
C LYS A 24 -3.20 -0.40 -5.20
N VAL A 25 -2.63 -0.78 -6.33
CA VAL A 25 -1.98 -2.08 -6.47
C VAL A 25 -0.48 -1.86 -6.40
N ILE A 26 0.16 -2.59 -5.51
CA ILE A 26 1.60 -2.54 -5.30
C ILE A 26 2.16 -3.91 -5.61
N LYS A 27 3.08 -3.97 -6.57
CA LYS A 27 3.78 -5.21 -6.89
C LYS A 27 5.19 -5.14 -6.35
N LEU A 28 5.62 -6.23 -5.73
CA LEU A 28 6.90 -6.27 -5.05
C LEU A 28 7.63 -7.53 -5.46
N SER A 29 8.67 -7.37 -6.29
CA SER A 29 9.51 -8.47 -6.74
C SER A 29 10.40 -8.96 -5.59
N PRO A 30 10.93 -10.19 -5.68
CA PRO A 30 11.86 -10.67 -4.64
C PRO A 30 13.02 -9.71 -4.44
N ASN A 31 13.33 -9.42 -3.18
CA ASN A 31 14.38 -8.50 -2.75
C ASN A 31 14.16 -7.05 -3.18
N GLU A 32 13.02 -6.73 -3.73
CA GLU A 32 12.72 -5.36 -4.09
C GLU A 32 12.30 -4.57 -2.85
N THR A 33 12.75 -3.32 -2.78
CA THR A 33 12.37 -2.38 -1.73
C THR A 33 11.51 -1.29 -2.33
N LYS A 34 10.35 -1.04 -1.72
CA LYS A 34 9.49 0.07 -2.12
C LYS A 34 9.33 1.04 -0.97
N LEU A 35 9.43 2.31 -1.29
CA LEU A 35 9.23 3.40 -0.33
C LEU A 35 7.80 3.89 -0.46
N LEU A 36 7.10 3.91 0.67
CA LEU A 36 5.77 4.50 0.77
C LEU A 36 5.85 5.74 1.65
N SER A 37 5.25 6.83 1.20
CA SER A 37 5.28 8.08 1.94
C SER A 37 3.87 8.63 2.10
N ASN A 38 3.56 9.09 3.30
CA ASN A 38 2.32 9.83 3.52
C ASN A 38 2.61 11.31 3.36
N ASN A 39 2.31 11.85 2.20
CA ASN A 39 2.54 13.26 1.88
C ASN A 39 1.34 14.15 2.18
N THR A 40 0.34 13.61 2.87
CA THR A 40 -0.82 14.40 3.27
C THR A 40 -0.60 15.03 4.63
N PHE A 41 -1.50 15.92 5.02
CA PHE A 41 -1.43 16.60 6.32
C PHE A 41 -2.17 15.84 7.42
N TRP A 42 -2.69 14.67 7.12
CA TRP A 42 -3.44 13.87 8.08
C TRP A 42 -2.94 12.44 8.09
N THR A 43 -3.39 11.70 9.08
CA THR A 43 -3.06 10.27 9.19
C THR A 43 -3.81 9.49 8.12
N LEU A 44 -3.11 8.63 7.40
CA LEU A 44 -3.71 7.73 6.43
C LEU A 44 -3.85 6.34 7.03
N ASN A 45 -5.03 5.76 6.83
CA ASN A 45 -5.30 4.40 7.22
C ASN A 45 -5.57 3.58 5.96
N ALA A 46 -4.83 2.52 5.79
CA ALA A 46 -4.96 1.67 4.62
C ALA A 46 -5.08 0.22 5.04
N THR A 47 -5.89 -0.53 4.31
CA THR A 47 -5.99 -1.97 4.47
C THR A 47 -5.57 -2.59 3.16
N CYS A 48 -4.59 -3.49 3.21
CA CYS A 48 -4.07 -4.16 2.05
C CYS A 48 -4.33 -5.64 2.13
N ILE A 49 -4.67 -6.24 1.00
CA ILE A 49 -4.72 -7.69 0.85
C ILE A 49 -3.49 -8.08 0.08
N VAL A 50 -2.63 -8.87 0.70
CA VAL A 50 -1.37 -9.30 0.10
C VAL A 50 -1.55 -10.69 -0.46
N GLN A 51 -1.24 -10.84 -1.74
CA GLN A 51 -1.42 -12.08 -2.48
C GLN A 51 -0.08 -12.57 -2.98
N SER A 52 0.11 -13.89 -2.89
CA SER A 52 1.29 -14.55 -3.43
C SER A 52 0.85 -15.65 -4.37
N ILE A 53 1.53 -15.78 -5.50
CA ILE A 53 1.28 -16.86 -6.45
C ILE A 53 1.66 -18.19 -5.81
N HIS A 54 2.74 -18.18 -5.03
CA HIS A 54 3.20 -19.36 -4.30
C HIS A 54 3.32 -18.97 -2.83
N PRO A 55 2.30 -19.22 -2.01
CA PRO A 55 2.27 -18.70 -0.63
C PRO A 55 3.28 -19.30 0.33
N LYS A 56 4.11 -20.22 -0.12
CA LYS A 56 5.16 -20.78 0.74
C LYS A 56 6.24 -19.76 1.03
N ASN A 57 6.55 -19.58 2.31
CA ASN A 57 7.73 -18.83 2.77
C ASN A 57 7.82 -17.40 2.24
N SER A 58 6.70 -16.74 2.08
CA SER A 58 6.69 -15.35 1.68
C SER A 58 6.73 -14.48 2.95
N GLN A 59 7.67 -13.54 2.99
CA GLN A 59 7.82 -12.60 4.10
C GLN A 59 8.01 -11.20 3.57
N ILE A 60 7.46 -10.24 4.29
CA ILE A 60 7.69 -8.83 4.03
C ILE A 60 8.33 -8.22 5.26
N LYS A 61 9.40 -7.48 5.06
CA LYS A 61 9.99 -6.67 6.10
C LYS A 61 9.49 -5.24 5.93
N ILE A 62 9.00 -4.66 7.00
CA ILE A 62 8.50 -3.29 7.01
C ILE A 62 9.35 -2.49 7.98
N ASN A 63 9.98 -1.43 7.50
CA ASN A 63 10.79 -0.53 8.31
C ASN A 63 10.22 0.87 8.26
N VAL A 64 10.14 1.52 9.42
CA VAL A 64 9.74 2.92 9.48
C VAL A 64 11.01 3.76 9.41
N LEU A 65 11.10 4.59 8.39
CA LEU A 65 12.26 5.46 8.16
C LEU A 65 12.08 6.83 8.77
N LYS A 66 10.86 7.30 8.86
CA LYS A 66 10.57 8.64 9.35
C LYS A 66 9.19 8.65 10.02
N ASN A 67 9.09 9.36 11.13
CA ASN A 67 7.87 9.46 11.95
C ASN A 67 7.46 8.10 12.51
N SER A 68 6.17 7.78 12.52
CA SER A 68 5.72 6.52 13.08
C SER A 68 4.50 6.00 12.36
N GLY A 69 4.29 4.69 12.48
CA GLY A 69 3.14 4.05 11.90
C GLY A 69 2.67 2.89 12.77
N ILE A 70 1.48 2.42 12.50
CA ILE A 70 0.90 1.25 13.18
C ILE A 70 0.68 0.19 12.11
N ILE A 71 1.36 -0.94 12.28
CA ILE A 71 1.32 -2.05 11.31
C ILE A 71 0.68 -3.24 11.99
N ASN A 72 -0.49 -3.64 11.53
CA ASN A 72 -1.27 -4.74 12.13
C ASN A 72 -1.41 -4.57 13.65
N GLY A 73 -1.71 -3.35 14.08
CA GLY A 73 -1.89 -3.03 15.48
C GLY A 73 -0.61 -2.78 16.27
N LYS A 74 0.56 -2.96 15.66
CA LYS A 74 1.83 -2.73 16.34
C LYS A 74 2.40 -1.38 15.96
N ARG A 75 2.66 -0.56 16.96
CA ARG A 75 3.24 0.77 16.74
C ARG A 75 4.73 0.66 16.50
N LEU A 76 5.20 1.28 15.43
CA LEU A 76 6.61 1.33 15.09
C LEU A 76 7.04 2.78 14.97
N SER A 77 8.16 3.11 15.60
CA SER A 77 8.76 4.43 15.50
C SER A 77 9.91 4.40 14.50
N THR A 78 10.49 5.56 14.22
CA THR A 78 11.62 5.71 13.32
C THR A 78 12.73 4.74 13.70
N GLY A 79 13.22 4.00 12.72
CA GLY A 79 14.29 3.02 12.92
C GLY A 79 13.82 1.65 13.33
N GLN A 80 12.54 1.47 13.59
CA GLN A 80 11.99 0.16 13.97
C GLN A 80 11.40 -0.54 12.76
N GLY A 81 11.36 -1.86 12.83
CA GLY A 81 10.80 -2.68 11.77
C GLY A 81 10.10 -3.91 12.30
N THR A 82 9.39 -4.58 11.40
CA THR A 82 8.70 -5.82 11.73
C THR A 82 8.73 -6.74 10.52
N LEU A 83 8.63 -8.04 10.78
CA LEU A 83 8.52 -9.06 9.74
C LEU A 83 7.09 -9.57 9.73
N ILE A 84 6.52 -9.68 8.54
CA ILE A 84 5.18 -10.21 8.38
C ILE A 84 5.24 -11.42 7.50
N GLN A 85 4.73 -12.54 8.01
CA GLN A 85 4.58 -13.76 7.24
C GLN A 85 3.39 -13.62 6.34
N VAL A 86 3.60 -13.76 5.04
CA VAL A 86 2.52 -13.64 4.06
C VAL A 86 2.02 -15.03 3.71
N LYS A 87 0.73 -15.23 3.91
CA LYS A 87 0.03 -16.40 3.43
C LYS A 87 -0.86 -15.96 2.28
N SER A 88 -1.55 -16.90 1.66
CA SER A 88 -2.50 -16.55 0.63
C SER A 88 -3.55 -15.60 1.19
N ASN A 89 -3.71 -14.42 0.58
CA ASN A 89 -4.69 -13.40 0.96
C ASN A 89 -4.53 -12.90 2.40
N SER A 90 -3.31 -12.61 2.80
CA SER A 90 -3.04 -12.02 4.11
C SER A 90 -3.49 -10.55 4.14
N THR A 91 -4.06 -10.14 5.26
CA THR A 91 -4.47 -8.75 5.46
C THR A 91 -3.37 -7.98 6.16
N LEU A 92 -3.06 -6.81 5.63
CA LEU A 92 -2.07 -5.91 6.20
C LEU A 92 -2.76 -4.57 6.47
N SER A 93 -2.80 -4.18 7.74
CA SER A 93 -3.39 -2.91 8.16
C SER A 93 -2.27 -1.92 8.46
N VAL A 94 -2.33 -0.75 7.87
CA VAL A 94 -1.31 0.28 8.01
C VAL A 94 -1.95 1.60 8.37
N SER A 95 -1.47 2.23 9.45
CA SER A 95 -1.85 3.58 9.81
C SER A 95 -0.58 4.40 9.86
N ALA A 96 -0.50 5.45 9.06
CA ALA A 96 0.71 6.25 8.93
C ALA A 96 0.40 7.72 9.18
N GLU A 97 1.10 8.32 10.14
CA GLU A 97 0.97 9.74 10.42
C GLU A 97 1.47 10.57 9.23
N SER A 98 1.08 11.84 9.21
CA SER A 98 1.58 12.76 8.19
C SER A 98 3.10 12.76 8.18
N GLY A 99 3.69 12.66 6.99
CA GLY A 99 5.13 12.66 6.82
C GLY A 99 5.81 11.35 7.08
N THR A 100 5.08 10.29 7.40
CA THR A 100 5.67 8.98 7.66
C THR A 100 6.21 8.38 6.37
N GLN A 101 7.39 7.78 6.46
CA GLN A 101 8.01 7.03 5.37
C GLN A 101 8.28 5.61 5.82
N ILE A 102 7.86 4.66 5.00
CA ILE A 102 7.94 3.23 5.30
C ILE A 102 8.55 2.51 4.12
N ASN A 103 9.50 1.62 4.38
CA ASN A 103 10.03 0.71 3.38
C ASN A 103 9.35 -0.64 3.47
N LEU A 104 8.98 -1.19 2.32
CA LEU A 104 8.51 -2.57 2.19
C LEU A 104 9.56 -3.36 1.42
N ILE A 105 9.98 -4.49 1.96
CA ILE A 105 10.98 -5.34 1.33
C ILE A 105 10.42 -6.75 1.23
N ASN A 106 10.40 -7.30 0.03
CA ASN A 106 9.99 -8.68 -0.18
C ASN A 106 11.20 -9.59 0.06
N LEU A 107 11.16 -10.32 1.17
CA LEU A 107 12.22 -11.26 1.53
C LEU A 107 11.98 -12.67 1.00
N GLY A 108 10.85 -12.91 0.36
CA GLY A 108 10.53 -14.21 -0.21
C GLY A 108 11.12 -14.41 -1.58
N THR A 109 10.79 -15.55 -2.18
CA THR A 109 11.31 -15.94 -3.49
C THR A 109 10.37 -15.62 -4.63
N ASP A 110 9.13 -15.23 -4.33
CA ASP A 110 8.10 -14.97 -5.33
C ASP A 110 7.63 -13.54 -5.27
N GLU A 111 7.12 -13.06 -6.40
CA GLU A 111 6.52 -11.74 -6.47
C GLU A 111 5.27 -11.68 -5.59
N LEU A 112 5.10 -10.59 -4.91
CA LEU A 112 3.92 -10.31 -4.10
C LEU A 112 3.13 -9.18 -4.72
N GLN A 113 1.83 -9.21 -4.53
CA GLN A 113 0.94 -8.15 -4.96
C GLN A 113 0.07 -7.75 -3.78
N ALA A 114 0.07 -6.46 -3.48
CA ALA A 114 -0.77 -5.92 -2.43
C ALA A 114 -1.82 -5.01 -3.07
N VAL A 115 -3.08 -5.24 -2.73
CA VAL A 115 -4.18 -4.38 -3.16
C VAL A 115 -4.64 -3.63 -1.94
N CYS A 116 -4.38 -2.34 -1.94
CA CYS A 116 -4.63 -1.48 -0.78
C CYS A 116 -5.79 -0.54 -1.04
N SER A 117 -6.58 -0.29 0.00
CA SER A 117 -7.66 0.68 -0.05
C SER A 117 -7.65 1.52 1.21
N THR A 118 -8.07 2.75 1.08
CA THR A 118 -8.14 3.70 2.19
C THR A 118 -9.55 4.01 2.61
#